data_2d01ec289d697f9c2e0ff55700d03c61
#
_entry.id   2d01ec289d697f9c2e0ff55700d03c61
#
_cell.length_a   1.000
_cell.length_b   1.000
_cell.length_c   1.000
_cell.angle_alpha   90.00
_cell.angle_beta   90.00
_cell.angle_gamma   90.00
#
_symmetry.space_group_name_H-M   'P 1'
#
loop_
_entity.id
_entity.type
_entity.pdbx_description
1 polymer ?
#
loop_
_entity_poly.entity_id
_entity_poly.type
_entity_poly.pdbx_seq_one_letter_code
_entity_poly.pdbx_strand_id
1 'polypeptide(L)'
;PYICSEWEFGGLPAWLLRDRNMRLRCSYEPYLNAVKEYYSVLIPKLVPHQCDRGGGVILVQLENEYGYYGNDTAYLEFLRDTLRELGVTVPFVTSDGPWSEPKFKSGMLNGALPTGNLGSGAEWQFGQMRKYIGENKPLMCMEFWNGWFDAWGEEQHTTSPEKAASELDELLKRGSVNFYMFEGGTNFGFMSGRNGGSKTGDVTSYDYDAPLTEDGQITEKYRLFKEVIAKYTDIHEIPLTTEIRRRAYGRISCTGKTDLFSVLDKISVPVKSSYPLTMEDIGQDYGYILYRMKIRDIETVSEIRLEGAADRVQCYHNGEFVYTAFAAVSYTHLRAHETLMN
;
A
#
# COMPACT_ATOMS: atom_id res chain seq x y z
N PRO A 1 -10.45 -4.44 -3.13
CA PRO A 1 -9.26 -3.62 -2.96
C PRO A 1 -8.61 -3.90 -1.64
N TYR A 2 -7.33 -3.79 -1.62
CA TYR A 2 -6.52 -3.90 -0.44
C TYR A 2 -6.49 -2.53 0.26
N ILE A 3 -6.58 -2.51 1.57
CA ILE A 3 -6.50 -1.30 2.39
C ILE A 3 -5.26 -1.40 3.28
N CYS A 4 -4.64 -0.26 3.64
CA CYS A 4 -3.38 -0.23 4.37
C CYS A 4 -2.23 -0.89 3.56
N SER A 5 -2.15 -0.57 2.26
CA SER A 5 -1.11 -1.02 1.34
C SER A 5 -0.13 0.11 1.01
N GLU A 6 1.04 -0.26 0.47
CA GLU A 6 2.05 0.65 -0.08
C GLU A 6 1.63 1.15 -1.48
N TRP A 7 0.35 1.47 -1.61
CA TRP A 7 -0.29 2.05 -2.77
C TRP A 7 -0.72 3.49 -2.45
N GLU A 8 -0.94 4.30 -3.48
CA GLU A 8 -1.43 5.67 -3.30
C GLU A 8 -2.59 5.72 -2.30
N PHE A 9 -2.45 6.54 -1.28
CA PHE A 9 -3.40 6.70 -0.16
C PHE A 9 -3.82 5.39 0.52
N GLY A 10 -2.88 4.42 0.61
CA GLY A 10 -3.12 3.12 1.24
C GLY A 10 -4.18 2.27 0.53
N GLY A 11 -4.47 2.54 -0.76
CA GLY A 11 -5.50 1.87 -1.55
C GLY A 11 -6.90 2.48 -1.44
N LEU A 12 -7.10 3.51 -0.62
CA LEU A 12 -8.33 4.30 -0.59
C LEU A 12 -8.32 5.35 -1.70
N PRO A 13 -9.45 5.69 -2.32
CA PRO A 13 -9.49 6.76 -3.30
C PRO A 13 -9.39 8.13 -2.65
N ALA A 14 -8.43 8.94 -3.09
CA ALA A 14 -8.13 10.25 -2.50
C ALA A 14 -9.30 11.24 -2.63
N TRP A 15 -10.22 11.05 -3.59
CA TRP A 15 -11.41 11.90 -3.72
C TRP A 15 -12.32 11.91 -2.47
N LEU A 16 -12.21 10.91 -1.58
CA LEU A 16 -12.89 10.92 -0.28
C LEU A 16 -12.53 12.16 0.54
N LEU A 17 -11.30 12.68 0.40
CA LEU A 17 -10.81 13.85 1.14
C LEU A 17 -11.38 15.20 0.64
N ARG A 18 -12.22 15.22 -0.40
CA ARG A 18 -13.01 16.40 -0.78
C ARG A 18 -13.97 16.81 0.32
N ASP A 19 -14.48 15.84 1.07
CA ASP A 19 -15.15 16.13 2.33
C ASP A 19 -14.11 16.38 3.41
N ARG A 20 -13.96 17.63 3.83
CA ARG A 20 -13.01 18.05 4.87
C ARG A 20 -13.30 17.43 6.24
N ASN A 21 -14.48 16.88 6.45
CA ASN A 21 -14.87 16.19 7.68
C ASN A 21 -14.74 14.67 7.55
N MET A 22 -14.27 14.16 6.41
CA MET A 22 -14.15 12.72 6.17
C MET A 22 -13.32 12.04 7.26
N ARG A 23 -13.90 10.98 7.81
CA ARG A 23 -13.23 10.07 8.74
C ARG A 23 -13.20 8.70 8.10
N LEU A 24 -11.99 8.21 7.89
CA LEU A 24 -11.76 6.95 7.19
C LEU A 24 -11.73 5.78 8.17
N ARG A 25 -12.08 4.58 7.68
CA ARG A 25 -11.96 3.31 8.41
C ARG A 25 -12.64 3.37 9.79
N CYS A 26 -13.86 3.88 9.83
CA CYS A 26 -14.68 3.98 11.06
C CYS A 26 -16.16 4.09 10.73
N SER A 27 -17.05 4.08 11.74
CA SER A 27 -18.51 4.18 11.62
C SER A 27 -19.01 5.57 11.20
N TYR A 28 -18.19 6.36 10.49
CA TYR A 28 -18.64 7.64 9.94
C TYR A 28 -19.54 7.41 8.73
N GLU A 29 -20.80 7.84 8.81
CA GLU A 29 -21.83 7.52 7.83
C GLU A 29 -21.44 7.83 6.37
N PRO A 30 -20.88 9.02 6.02
CA PRO A 30 -20.44 9.27 4.64
C PRO A 30 -19.38 8.28 4.13
N TYR A 31 -18.47 7.82 5.00
CA TYR A 31 -17.49 6.80 4.64
C TYR A 31 -18.16 5.43 4.45
N LEU A 32 -19.05 5.03 5.34
CA LEU A 32 -19.79 3.77 5.23
C LEU A 32 -20.63 3.72 3.95
N ASN A 33 -21.25 4.84 3.56
CA ASN A 33 -22.01 4.94 2.32
C ASN A 33 -21.12 4.74 1.09
N ALA A 34 -19.92 5.35 1.06
CA ALA A 34 -18.95 5.17 -0.02
C ALA A 34 -18.46 3.70 -0.12
N VAL A 35 -18.19 3.06 1.03
CA VAL A 35 -17.84 1.64 1.09
C VAL A 35 -18.97 0.76 0.56
N LYS A 36 -20.21 1.02 0.99
CA LYS A 36 -21.39 0.25 0.55
C LYS A 36 -21.62 0.38 -0.95
N GLU A 37 -21.51 1.59 -1.49
CA GLU A 37 -21.61 1.84 -2.94
C GLU A 37 -20.56 1.04 -3.69
N TYR A 38 -19.30 1.12 -3.28
CA TYR A 38 -18.20 0.36 -3.89
C TYR A 38 -18.44 -1.15 -3.82
N TYR A 39 -18.82 -1.67 -2.66
CA TYR A 39 -19.09 -3.10 -2.47
C TYR A 39 -20.28 -3.57 -3.29
N SER A 40 -21.32 -2.75 -3.47
CA SER A 40 -22.50 -3.10 -4.28
C SER A 40 -22.15 -3.37 -5.74
N VAL A 41 -21.05 -2.81 -6.25
CA VAL A 41 -20.54 -3.04 -7.60
C VAL A 41 -19.52 -4.19 -7.67
N LEU A 42 -18.62 -4.26 -6.69
CA LEU A 42 -17.54 -5.26 -6.68
C LEU A 42 -18.02 -6.66 -6.28
N ILE A 43 -18.73 -6.76 -5.15
CA ILE A 43 -19.01 -8.05 -4.53
C ILE A 43 -19.88 -8.97 -5.41
N PRO A 44 -20.92 -8.48 -6.11
CA PRO A 44 -21.68 -9.32 -7.04
C PRO A 44 -20.83 -9.98 -8.14
N LYS A 45 -19.70 -9.38 -8.50
CA LYS A 45 -18.76 -9.96 -9.47
C LYS A 45 -17.90 -11.08 -8.87
N LEU A 46 -17.65 -11.05 -7.57
CA LEU A 46 -16.86 -12.08 -6.87
C LEU A 46 -17.72 -13.25 -6.39
N VAL A 47 -18.98 -13.02 -6.08
CA VAL A 47 -19.91 -14.04 -5.55
C VAL A 47 -19.98 -15.33 -6.38
N PRO A 48 -20.02 -15.30 -7.74
CA PRO A 48 -20.03 -16.53 -8.55
C PRO A 48 -18.75 -17.37 -8.45
N HIS A 49 -17.65 -16.76 -7.98
CA HIS A 49 -16.35 -17.42 -7.89
C HIS A 49 -16.05 -18.02 -6.50
N GLN A 50 -17.01 -18.05 -5.60
CA GLN A 50 -16.84 -18.67 -4.29
C GLN A 50 -16.78 -20.22 -4.42
N CYS A 51 -16.03 -20.87 -3.50
CA CYS A 51 -15.78 -22.31 -3.58
C CYS A 51 -17.05 -23.17 -3.44
N ASP A 52 -18.03 -22.73 -2.68
CA ASP A 52 -19.34 -23.34 -2.59
C ASP A 52 -20.21 -23.22 -3.85
N ARG A 53 -19.74 -22.43 -4.83
CA ARG A 53 -20.31 -22.26 -6.16
C ARG A 53 -19.43 -22.79 -7.28
N GLY A 54 -18.37 -23.55 -6.92
CA GLY A 54 -17.42 -24.14 -7.86
C GLY A 54 -16.27 -23.23 -8.29
N GLY A 55 -16.12 -22.05 -7.68
CA GLY A 55 -15.01 -21.15 -7.89
C GLY A 55 -13.83 -21.38 -6.95
N GLY A 56 -12.83 -20.49 -7.01
CA GLY A 56 -11.59 -20.58 -6.23
C GLY A 56 -11.54 -19.68 -4.98
N VAL A 57 -12.54 -18.83 -4.72
CA VAL A 57 -12.55 -17.96 -3.54
C VAL A 57 -12.96 -18.77 -2.31
N ILE A 58 -12.00 -18.97 -1.40
CA ILE A 58 -12.20 -19.80 -0.19
C ILE A 58 -12.40 -18.97 1.08
N LEU A 59 -11.88 -17.75 1.13
CA LEU A 59 -11.91 -16.84 2.27
C LEU A 59 -12.09 -15.39 1.78
N VAL A 60 -12.68 -14.54 2.62
CA VAL A 60 -12.73 -13.09 2.41
C VAL A 60 -12.20 -12.39 3.66
N GLN A 61 -11.20 -11.55 3.50
CA GLN A 61 -10.63 -10.76 4.59
C GLN A 61 -11.46 -9.49 4.83
N LEU A 62 -11.74 -9.22 6.09
CA LEU A 62 -12.37 -7.99 6.57
C LEU A 62 -11.28 -7.07 7.07
N GLU A 63 -11.13 -5.90 6.41
CA GLU A 63 -10.10 -4.93 6.74
C GLU A 63 -8.66 -5.49 6.62
N ASN A 64 -7.67 -4.71 6.97
CA ASN A 64 -6.27 -5.14 7.10
C ASN A 64 -5.59 -4.39 8.22
N GLU A 65 -4.98 -5.14 9.15
CA GLU A 65 -4.26 -4.62 10.32
C GLU A 65 -5.07 -3.56 11.10
N TYR A 66 -6.39 -3.77 11.18
CA TYR A 66 -7.29 -2.77 11.73
C TYR A 66 -7.00 -2.45 13.20
N GLY A 67 -6.57 -3.43 13.97
CA GLY A 67 -6.22 -3.22 15.37
C GLY A 67 -5.03 -2.28 15.60
N TYR A 68 -4.19 -2.06 14.56
CA TYR A 68 -3.11 -1.07 14.57
C TYR A 68 -3.57 0.31 14.11
N TYR A 69 -4.75 0.40 13.51
CA TYR A 69 -5.36 1.65 13.06
C TYR A 69 -6.45 2.15 14.01
N GLY A 70 -7.36 1.28 14.45
CA GLY A 70 -8.53 1.65 15.23
C GLY A 70 -9.08 0.52 16.10
N ASN A 71 -10.26 0.77 16.65
CA ASN A 71 -10.98 -0.18 17.52
C ASN A 71 -12.52 -0.06 17.39
N ASP A 72 -13.01 0.44 16.26
CA ASP A 72 -14.44 0.63 16.00
C ASP A 72 -15.07 -0.70 15.55
N THR A 73 -15.56 -1.47 16.51
CA THR A 73 -16.22 -2.77 16.24
C THR A 73 -17.47 -2.62 15.38
N ALA A 74 -18.23 -1.54 15.53
CA ALA A 74 -19.43 -1.31 14.71
C ALA A 74 -19.09 -1.12 13.23
N TYR A 75 -17.96 -0.52 12.93
CA TYR A 75 -17.42 -0.45 11.56
C TYR A 75 -17.09 -1.84 11.00
N LEU A 76 -16.41 -2.69 11.76
CA LEU A 76 -16.08 -4.05 11.32
C LEU A 76 -17.35 -4.89 11.13
N GLU A 77 -18.33 -4.75 12.01
CA GLU A 77 -19.64 -5.41 11.89
C GLU A 77 -20.38 -4.93 10.63
N PHE A 78 -20.36 -3.63 10.35
CA PHE A 78 -20.95 -3.09 9.13
C PHE A 78 -20.31 -3.71 7.87
N LEU A 79 -18.99 -3.85 7.82
CA LEU A 79 -18.30 -4.49 6.69
C LEU A 79 -18.75 -5.94 6.52
N ARG A 80 -18.73 -6.72 7.61
CA ARG A 80 -19.16 -8.13 7.62
C ARG A 80 -20.58 -8.27 7.10
N ASP A 81 -21.51 -7.51 7.67
CA ASP A 81 -22.92 -7.62 7.40
C ASP A 81 -23.26 -7.18 5.97
N THR A 82 -22.64 -6.08 5.50
CA THR A 82 -22.75 -5.63 4.11
C THR A 82 -22.28 -6.69 3.13
N LEU A 83 -21.13 -7.32 3.39
CA LEU A 83 -20.61 -8.40 2.53
C LEU A 83 -21.53 -9.63 2.53
N ARG A 84 -22.11 -9.99 3.69
CA ARG A 84 -23.11 -11.06 3.77
C ARG A 84 -24.39 -10.74 3.00
N GLU A 85 -24.90 -9.51 3.14
CA GLU A 85 -26.07 -9.05 2.39
C GLU A 85 -25.84 -9.11 0.86
N LEU A 86 -24.63 -8.82 0.41
CA LEU A 86 -24.24 -8.86 -1.00
C LEU A 86 -23.90 -10.28 -1.52
N GLY A 87 -24.02 -11.31 -0.67
CA GLY A 87 -23.95 -12.70 -1.09
C GLY A 87 -22.63 -13.42 -0.83
N VAL A 88 -21.74 -12.88 0.01
CA VAL A 88 -20.55 -13.62 0.46
C VAL A 88 -20.96 -14.71 1.42
N THR A 89 -20.67 -15.97 1.08
CA THR A 89 -21.01 -17.18 1.85
C THR A 89 -19.78 -17.83 2.49
N VAL A 90 -18.61 -17.69 1.87
CA VAL A 90 -17.35 -18.23 2.40
C VAL A 90 -16.96 -17.61 3.74
N PRO A 91 -16.11 -18.28 4.56
CA PRO A 91 -15.68 -17.75 5.84
C PRO A 91 -14.98 -16.40 5.73
N PHE A 92 -15.17 -15.56 6.74
CA PHE A 92 -14.41 -14.33 6.92
C PHE A 92 -13.17 -14.56 7.77
N VAL A 93 -12.14 -13.76 7.49
CA VAL A 93 -10.92 -13.64 8.30
C VAL A 93 -10.65 -12.18 8.64
N THR A 94 -9.99 -11.93 9.75
CA THR A 94 -9.30 -10.66 10.07
C THR A 94 -7.80 -10.92 10.15
N SER A 95 -6.96 -9.92 9.96
CA SER A 95 -5.51 -10.10 9.96
C SER A 95 -4.83 -8.94 10.67
N ASP A 96 -4.02 -9.26 11.69
CA ASP A 96 -3.28 -8.30 12.50
C ASP A 96 -1.93 -8.87 12.95
N GLY A 97 -0.99 -8.00 13.32
CA GLY A 97 0.30 -8.42 13.90
C GLY A 97 0.15 -9.00 15.29
N PRO A 98 0.62 -10.24 15.56
CA PRO A 98 0.40 -10.90 16.85
C PRO A 98 1.31 -10.45 17.99
N TRP A 99 2.22 -9.53 17.76
CA TRP A 99 3.17 -9.02 18.76
C TRP A 99 2.57 -8.03 19.78
N SER A 100 1.31 -7.62 19.60
CA SER A 100 0.61 -6.75 20.54
C SER A 100 -0.80 -7.27 20.80
N GLU A 101 -1.03 -7.87 21.97
CA GLU A 101 -2.34 -8.43 22.34
C GLU A 101 -3.49 -7.41 22.23
N PRO A 102 -3.38 -6.17 22.78
CA PRO A 102 -4.48 -5.20 22.69
C PRO A 102 -4.83 -4.86 21.25
N LYS A 103 -3.83 -4.66 20.40
CA LYS A 103 -4.04 -4.33 19.00
C LYS A 103 -4.61 -5.52 18.22
N PHE A 104 -4.05 -6.72 18.38
CA PHE A 104 -4.58 -7.92 17.76
C PHE A 104 -6.05 -8.13 18.11
N LYS A 105 -6.40 -8.00 19.40
CA LYS A 105 -7.78 -8.13 19.86
C LYS A 105 -8.72 -7.04 19.34
N SER A 106 -8.22 -5.81 19.13
CA SER A 106 -9.00 -4.72 18.56
C SER A 106 -9.38 -4.97 17.09
N GLY A 107 -8.57 -5.73 16.34
CA GLY A 107 -8.89 -6.13 14.96
C GLY A 107 -9.79 -7.37 14.86
N MET A 108 -9.98 -8.12 15.95
CA MET A 108 -10.81 -9.33 15.94
C MET A 108 -12.29 -9.00 15.79
N LEU A 109 -13.02 -9.87 15.08
CA LEU A 109 -14.47 -9.76 14.91
C LEU A 109 -15.16 -11.12 15.12
N ASN A 110 -16.30 -11.11 15.79
CA ASN A 110 -17.14 -12.30 15.90
C ASN A 110 -17.65 -12.74 14.52
N GLY A 111 -17.50 -14.04 14.23
CA GLY A 111 -17.87 -14.62 12.94
C GLY A 111 -16.77 -14.53 11.87
N ALA A 112 -15.57 -14.03 12.23
CA ALA A 112 -14.37 -14.11 11.42
C ALA A 112 -13.28 -14.93 12.15
N LEU A 113 -12.42 -15.61 11.41
CA LEU A 113 -11.22 -16.25 11.93
C LEU A 113 -10.11 -15.20 12.04
N PRO A 114 -9.59 -14.93 13.25
CA PRO A 114 -8.42 -14.07 13.37
C PRO A 114 -7.16 -14.76 12.84
N THR A 115 -6.43 -14.08 11.97
CA THR A 115 -5.16 -14.54 11.39
C THR A 115 -4.04 -13.57 11.74
N GLY A 116 -2.79 -13.97 11.52
CA GLY A 116 -1.62 -13.16 11.85
C GLY A 116 -0.81 -12.76 10.63
N ASN A 117 -0.17 -11.59 10.69
CA ASN A 117 0.85 -11.14 9.73
C ASN A 117 2.22 -11.29 10.38
N LEU A 118 3.13 -12.02 9.74
CA LEU A 118 4.48 -12.25 10.27
C LEU A 118 5.46 -12.69 9.19
N GLY A 119 6.73 -12.27 9.31
CA GLY A 119 7.82 -12.69 8.41
C GLY A 119 8.81 -13.65 9.04
N SER A 120 8.78 -13.83 10.37
CA SER A 120 9.73 -14.69 11.10
C SER A 120 9.21 -15.02 12.50
N GLY A 121 9.92 -15.94 13.18
CA GLY A 121 9.62 -16.30 14.55
C GLY A 121 8.24 -16.95 14.76
N ALA A 122 7.81 -17.79 13.81
CA ALA A 122 6.48 -18.39 13.78
C ALA A 122 6.09 -19.11 15.08
N GLU A 123 7.04 -19.75 15.76
CA GLU A 123 6.75 -20.41 17.04
C GLU A 123 6.24 -19.43 18.10
N TRP A 124 6.94 -18.32 18.28
CA TRP A 124 6.55 -17.30 19.24
C TRP A 124 5.28 -16.58 18.82
N GLN A 125 5.21 -16.17 17.55
CA GLN A 125 4.07 -15.43 16.99
C GLN A 125 2.77 -16.24 17.10
N PHE A 126 2.77 -17.48 16.65
CA PHE A 126 1.63 -18.38 16.77
C PHE A 126 1.34 -18.76 18.22
N GLY A 127 2.36 -18.81 19.07
CA GLY A 127 2.19 -18.97 20.51
C GLY A 127 1.42 -17.80 21.15
N GLN A 128 1.67 -16.55 20.70
CA GLN A 128 0.87 -15.39 21.13
C GLN A 128 -0.57 -15.49 20.60
N MET A 129 -0.71 -15.73 19.26
CA MET A 129 -2.04 -15.90 18.68
C MET A 129 -2.86 -16.94 19.42
N ARG A 130 -2.29 -18.10 19.76
CA ARG A 130 -2.96 -19.17 20.49
C ARG A 130 -3.55 -18.69 21.80
N LYS A 131 -2.82 -17.83 22.54
CA LYS A 131 -3.33 -17.23 23.77
C LYS A 131 -4.51 -16.31 23.55
N TYR A 132 -4.54 -15.61 22.40
CA TYR A 132 -5.59 -14.63 22.09
C TYR A 132 -6.87 -15.28 21.55
N ILE A 133 -6.73 -16.31 20.70
CA ILE A 133 -7.85 -16.92 19.97
C ILE A 133 -8.33 -18.25 20.57
N GLY A 134 -7.56 -18.86 21.48
CA GLY A 134 -7.86 -20.16 22.11
C GLY A 134 -7.36 -21.36 21.30
N GLU A 135 -7.36 -22.53 21.93
CA GLU A 135 -6.74 -23.77 21.40
C GLU A 135 -7.48 -24.39 20.20
N ASN A 136 -8.77 -24.16 20.08
CA ASN A 136 -9.62 -24.86 19.12
C ASN A 136 -9.74 -24.19 17.75
N LYS A 137 -9.05 -23.06 17.51
CA LYS A 137 -9.08 -22.37 16.22
C LYS A 137 -7.83 -22.71 15.41
N PRO A 138 -7.93 -22.83 14.07
CA PRO A 138 -6.74 -22.99 13.25
C PRO A 138 -5.85 -21.74 13.33
N LEU A 139 -4.55 -21.96 13.22
CA LEU A 139 -3.56 -20.87 13.07
C LEU A 139 -3.29 -20.65 11.60
N MET A 140 -3.28 -19.39 11.19
CA MET A 140 -2.96 -18.99 9.82
C MET A 140 -2.16 -17.69 9.80
N CYS A 141 -1.10 -17.69 9.02
CA CYS A 141 -0.40 -16.48 8.63
C CYS A 141 -1.03 -15.97 7.34
N MET A 142 -1.64 -14.77 7.39
CA MET A 142 -2.28 -14.18 6.22
C MET A 142 -1.30 -13.39 5.37
N GLU A 143 -0.25 -12.86 5.97
CA GLU A 143 0.84 -12.21 5.27
C GLU A 143 2.17 -12.79 5.78
N PHE A 144 2.73 -13.74 5.03
CA PHE A 144 4.08 -14.19 5.27
C PHE A 144 5.05 -13.27 4.54
N TRP A 145 5.68 -12.37 5.28
CA TRP A 145 6.63 -11.40 4.74
C TRP A 145 7.98 -12.05 4.43
N ASN A 146 8.13 -12.50 3.19
CA ASN A 146 9.34 -13.16 2.72
C ASN A 146 10.38 -12.20 2.12
N GLY A 147 10.07 -10.92 2.03
CA GLY A 147 10.87 -9.81 1.54
C GLY A 147 10.35 -8.49 2.11
N TRP A 148 10.61 -7.37 1.43
CA TRP A 148 10.10 -6.05 1.78
C TRP A 148 10.09 -5.12 0.57
N PHE A 149 9.27 -4.09 0.61
CA PHE A 149 9.23 -3.04 -0.40
C PHE A 149 10.36 -2.02 -0.17
N ASP A 150 10.64 -1.20 -1.19
CA ASP A 150 11.73 -0.23 -1.20
C ASP A 150 11.23 1.20 -1.33
N ALA A 151 11.90 2.13 -0.62
CA ALA A 151 11.66 3.56 -0.76
C ALA A 151 12.72 4.21 -1.66
N TRP A 152 12.35 5.28 -2.35
CA TRP A 152 13.22 5.95 -3.30
C TRP A 152 14.46 6.55 -2.62
N GLY A 153 15.64 6.16 -3.10
CA GLY A 153 16.95 6.59 -2.58
C GLY A 153 17.46 5.80 -1.38
N GLU A 154 16.76 4.73 -0.98
CA GLU A 154 17.20 3.76 0.04
C GLU A 154 17.84 2.54 -0.62
N GLU A 155 18.53 1.72 0.17
CA GLU A 155 19.08 0.45 -0.29
C GLU A 155 17.95 -0.57 -0.48
N GLN A 156 18.07 -1.40 -1.51
CA GLN A 156 17.10 -2.46 -1.79
C GLN A 156 17.09 -3.49 -0.67
N HIS A 157 15.90 -3.82 -0.18
CA HIS A 157 15.71 -4.88 0.79
C HIS A 157 15.88 -6.25 0.14
N THR A 158 16.66 -7.11 0.77
CA THR A 158 16.84 -8.50 0.36
C THR A 158 16.85 -9.42 1.57
N THR A 159 16.34 -10.62 1.41
CA THR A 159 16.33 -11.67 2.42
C THR A 159 16.96 -12.95 1.83
N SER A 160 17.90 -13.58 2.55
CA SER A 160 18.47 -14.86 2.09
C SER A 160 17.36 -15.86 1.79
N PRO A 161 17.38 -16.52 0.61
CA PRO A 161 16.41 -17.54 0.25
C PRO A 161 16.33 -18.69 1.26
N GLU A 162 17.49 -19.11 1.81
CA GLU A 162 17.58 -20.18 2.80
C GLU A 162 16.95 -19.77 4.14
N LYS A 163 17.18 -18.52 4.58
CA LYS A 163 16.56 -18.00 5.78
C LYS A 163 15.04 -17.92 5.62
N ALA A 164 14.56 -17.38 4.52
CA ALA A 164 13.12 -17.28 4.23
C ALA A 164 12.47 -18.68 4.15
N ALA A 165 13.14 -19.65 3.53
CA ALA A 165 12.68 -21.03 3.47
C ALA A 165 12.65 -21.70 4.85
N SER A 166 13.61 -21.43 5.72
CA SER A 166 13.62 -21.93 7.09
C SER A 166 12.45 -21.37 7.91
N GLU A 167 12.15 -20.06 7.78
CA GLU A 167 11.01 -19.43 8.45
C GLU A 167 9.67 -20.00 7.93
N LEU A 168 9.56 -20.25 6.64
CA LEU A 168 8.40 -20.91 6.04
C LEU A 168 8.20 -22.33 6.60
N ASP A 169 9.28 -23.12 6.73
CA ASP A 169 9.22 -24.47 7.29
C ASP A 169 8.72 -24.45 8.76
N GLU A 170 9.25 -23.51 9.55
CA GLU A 170 8.81 -23.33 10.94
C GLU A 170 7.34 -22.90 11.05
N LEU A 171 6.86 -22.10 10.10
CA LEU A 171 5.47 -21.68 10.04
C LEU A 171 4.55 -22.84 9.67
N LEU A 172 4.88 -23.62 8.64
CA LEU A 172 4.06 -24.73 8.13
C LEU A 172 3.97 -25.90 9.11
N LYS A 173 4.92 -26.07 10.03
CA LYS A 173 4.81 -27.02 11.15
C LYS A 173 3.64 -26.71 12.10
N ARG A 174 3.14 -25.49 12.10
CA ARG A 174 2.22 -24.96 13.12
C ARG A 174 0.90 -24.46 12.58
N GLY A 175 0.84 -24.06 11.29
CA GLY A 175 -0.35 -23.46 10.71
C GLY A 175 -0.30 -23.34 9.20
N SER A 176 -1.27 -22.63 8.67
CA SER A 176 -1.40 -22.33 7.25
C SER A 176 -0.72 -21.02 6.88
N VAL A 177 -0.39 -20.86 5.60
CA VAL A 177 0.30 -19.68 5.07
C VAL A 177 -0.42 -19.10 3.86
N ASN A 178 -0.43 -17.77 3.78
CA ASN A 178 -0.62 -16.99 2.57
C ASN A 178 0.60 -16.08 2.41
N PHE A 179 1.16 -16.05 1.21
CA PHE A 179 2.38 -15.26 0.95
C PHE A 179 2.04 -13.79 0.73
N TYR A 180 2.85 -12.92 1.31
CA TYR A 180 2.91 -11.50 0.99
C TYR A 180 4.38 -11.08 0.85
N MET A 181 4.92 -10.94 -0.38
CA MET A 181 4.27 -11.16 -1.68
C MET A 181 4.78 -12.47 -2.30
N PHE A 182 3.96 -13.13 -3.10
CA PHE A 182 4.43 -14.23 -3.95
C PHE A 182 5.05 -13.68 -5.24
N GLU A 183 4.44 -12.62 -5.76
CA GLU A 183 4.90 -11.76 -6.84
C GLU A 183 4.36 -10.36 -6.56
N GLY A 184 5.23 -9.36 -6.54
CA GLY A 184 4.85 -8.00 -6.13
C GLY A 184 4.40 -7.09 -7.26
N GLY A 185 4.97 -7.23 -8.44
CA GLY A 185 4.61 -6.47 -9.63
C GLY A 185 5.12 -5.02 -9.64
N THR A 186 4.43 -4.19 -10.41
CA THR A 186 4.82 -2.81 -10.69
C THR A 186 3.69 -1.84 -10.37
N ASN A 187 3.94 -0.84 -9.53
CA ASN A 187 3.04 0.28 -9.27
C ASN A 187 3.20 1.34 -10.36
N PHE A 188 2.47 1.23 -11.45
CA PHE A 188 2.61 2.14 -12.59
C PHE A 188 2.20 3.58 -12.28
N GLY A 189 2.86 4.51 -12.97
CA GLY A 189 2.56 5.94 -12.90
C GLY A 189 2.89 6.53 -11.52
N PHE A 190 1.89 7.11 -10.86
CA PHE A 190 2.02 7.75 -9.54
C PHE A 190 1.33 6.95 -8.44
N MET A 191 1.18 5.64 -8.63
CA MET A 191 0.43 4.79 -7.71
C MET A 191 1.26 4.21 -6.56
N SER A 192 2.58 4.40 -6.55
CA SER A 192 3.42 4.04 -5.41
C SER A 192 3.03 4.89 -4.20
N GLY A 193 2.83 4.27 -3.06
CA GLY A 193 2.52 4.94 -1.82
C GLY A 193 3.75 5.53 -1.12
N ARG A 194 3.56 5.85 0.15
CA ARG A 194 4.63 6.20 1.07
C ARG A 194 4.37 5.54 2.42
N ASN A 195 5.32 4.75 2.88
CA ASN A 195 5.25 4.21 4.23
C ASN A 195 5.53 5.29 5.27
N GLY A 196 4.80 5.29 6.39
CA GLY A 196 4.88 6.31 7.44
C GLY A 196 6.26 6.47 8.11
N GLY A 197 7.17 5.51 7.95
CA GLY A 197 8.56 5.58 8.42
C GLY A 197 9.54 6.16 7.41
N SER A 198 9.18 6.20 6.13
CA SER A 198 10.04 6.70 5.05
C SER A 198 9.93 8.23 4.88
N LYS A 199 11.05 8.87 4.50
CA LYS A 199 11.09 10.29 4.12
C LYS A 199 10.67 10.50 2.66
N THR A 200 10.69 9.46 1.85
CA THR A 200 10.42 9.48 0.41
C THR A 200 9.28 8.54 0.07
N GLY A 201 8.73 8.64 -1.12
CA GLY A 201 7.76 7.69 -1.65
C GLY A 201 8.42 6.35 -1.95
N ASP A 202 7.61 5.31 -2.01
CA ASP A 202 8.04 3.99 -2.43
C ASP A 202 8.39 4.00 -3.92
N VAL A 203 9.29 3.12 -4.35
CA VAL A 203 9.67 3.02 -5.76
C VAL A 203 8.54 2.40 -6.59
N THR A 204 8.55 2.63 -7.90
CA THR A 204 7.57 2.06 -8.83
C THR A 204 7.60 0.53 -8.84
N SER A 205 8.79 -0.05 -8.79
CA SER A 205 8.95 -1.50 -8.64
C SER A 205 8.48 -1.95 -7.26
N TYR A 206 7.59 -2.92 -7.22
CA TYR A 206 7.21 -3.62 -6.01
C TYR A 206 7.79 -5.04 -6.05
N ASP A 207 9.06 -5.17 -6.42
CA ASP A 207 9.76 -6.47 -6.56
C ASP A 207 9.69 -7.28 -5.27
N TYR A 208 9.77 -6.61 -4.12
CA TYR A 208 9.59 -7.18 -2.78
C TYR A 208 10.62 -8.27 -2.43
N ASP A 209 11.60 -8.52 -3.29
CA ASP A 209 12.45 -9.71 -3.20
C ASP A 209 11.63 -11.00 -3.11
N ALA A 210 10.53 -11.05 -3.89
CA ALA A 210 9.53 -12.10 -3.86
C ALA A 210 10.01 -13.42 -4.51
N PRO A 211 9.30 -14.55 -4.31
CA PRO A 211 9.59 -15.81 -5.00
C PRO A 211 9.57 -15.72 -6.52
N LEU A 212 8.72 -14.88 -7.10
CA LEU A 212 8.78 -14.50 -8.51
C LEU A 212 9.28 -13.05 -8.63
N THR A 213 10.14 -12.82 -9.63
CA THR A 213 10.57 -11.46 -9.96
C THR A 213 9.40 -10.64 -10.48
N GLU A 214 9.55 -9.29 -10.54
CA GLU A 214 8.55 -8.35 -11.05
C GLU A 214 8.06 -8.70 -12.47
N ASP A 215 8.90 -9.34 -13.30
CA ASP A 215 8.55 -9.83 -14.63
C ASP A 215 8.18 -11.33 -14.66
N GLY A 216 7.93 -11.95 -13.49
CA GLY A 216 7.41 -13.31 -13.35
C GLY A 216 8.43 -14.43 -13.46
N GLN A 217 9.73 -14.17 -13.36
CA GLN A 217 10.74 -15.23 -13.37
C GLN A 217 10.88 -15.91 -12.01
N ILE A 218 11.17 -17.21 -12.06
CA ILE A 218 11.43 -18.02 -10.88
C ILE A 218 12.77 -17.65 -10.26
N THR A 219 12.74 -17.32 -8.95
CA THR A 219 13.92 -17.06 -8.14
C THR A 219 14.38 -18.33 -7.40
N GLU A 220 15.54 -18.25 -6.74
CA GLU A 220 15.99 -19.31 -5.83
C GLU A 220 15.06 -19.46 -4.63
N LYS A 221 14.49 -18.37 -4.14
CA LYS A 221 13.48 -18.36 -3.06
C LYS A 221 12.25 -19.21 -3.43
N TYR A 222 11.76 -19.10 -4.66
CA TYR A 222 10.68 -19.94 -5.17
C TYR A 222 11.03 -21.43 -5.12
N ARG A 223 12.26 -21.81 -5.55
CA ARG A 223 12.68 -23.21 -5.58
C ARG A 223 12.72 -23.81 -4.18
N LEU A 224 13.34 -23.08 -3.24
CA LEU A 224 13.43 -23.53 -1.86
C LEU A 224 12.05 -23.57 -1.18
N PHE A 225 11.17 -22.62 -1.47
CA PHE A 225 9.79 -22.64 -0.94
C PHE A 225 9.02 -23.84 -1.45
N LYS A 226 9.14 -24.18 -2.74
CA LYS A 226 8.53 -25.38 -3.32
C LYS A 226 9.02 -26.64 -2.62
N GLU A 227 10.32 -26.76 -2.33
CA GLU A 227 10.87 -27.89 -1.57
C GLU A 227 10.34 -27.97 -0.14
N VAL A 228 10.19 -26.84 0.53
CA VAL A 228 9.61 -26.78 1.88
C VAL A 228 8.14 -27.21 1.85
N ILE A 229 7.34 -26.65 0.95
CA ILE A 229 5.91 -26.93 0.84
C ILE A 229 5.67 -28.42 0.52
N ALA A 230 6.52 -29.03 -0.30
CA ALA A 230 6.46 -30.46 -0.66
C ALA A 230 6.55 -31.42 0.55
N LYS A 231 7.05 -30.96 1.71
CA LYS A 231 7.07 -31.74 2.95
C LYS A 231 5.69 -31.87 3.61
N TYR A 232 4.75 -30.98 3.26
CA TYR A 232 3.46 -30.84 3.94
C TYR A 232 2.27 -31.15 3.05
N THR A 233 2.42 -31.07 1.73
CA THR A 233 1.35 -31.33 0.77
C THR A 233 1.92 -31.83 -0.57
N ASP A 234 1.11 -32.55 -1.32
CA ASP A 234 1.45 -32.92 -2.69
C ASP A 234 1.49 -31.67 -3.58
N ILE A 235 2.57 -31.54 -4.34
CA ILE A 235 2.73 -30.47 -5.30
C ILE A 235 2.48 -31.01 -6.70
N HIS A 236 1.49 -30.44 -7.37
CA HIS A 236 1.28 -30.70 -8.79
C HIS A 236 2.21 -29.79 -9.60
N GLU A 237 3.04 -30.39 -10.45
CA GLU A 237 3.86 -29.62 -11.34
C GLU A 237 3.02 -28.95 -12.41
N ILE A 238 3.09 -27.62 -12.46
CA ILE A 238 2.54 -26.84 -13.54
C ILE A 238 3.70 -26.60 -14.53
N PRO A 239 3.63 -27.12 -15.76
CA PRO A 239 4.67 -26.85 -16.74
C PRO A 239 4.77 -25.34 -16.97
N LEU A 240 5.96 -24.79 -16.86
CA LEU A 240 6.21 -23.41 -17.29
C LEU A 240 6.07 -23.38 -18.80
N THR A 241 5.02 -22.76 -19.28
CA THR A 241 4.65 -22.76 -20.70
C THR A 241 5.38 -21.70 -21.52
N THR A 242 6.00 -20.71 -20.86
CA THR A 242 6.63 -19.58 -21.57
C THR A 242 7.90 -19.13 -20.87
N GLU A 243 8.99 -19.13 -21.59
CA GLU A 243 10.23 -18.47 -21.17
C GLU A 243 10.09 -16.96 -21.44
N ILE A 244 10.31 -16.13 -20.42
CA ILE A 244 10.27 -14.68 -20.57
C ILE A 244 11.51 -14.23 -21.32
N ARG A 245 11.32 -13.72 -22.55
CA ARG A 245 12.42 -13.25 -23.38
C ARG A 245 12.83 -11.84 -22.96
N ARG A 246 14.08 -11.72 -22.55
CA ARG A 246 14.73 -10.44 -22.28
C ARG A 246 15.60 -10.01 -23.44
N ARG A 247 15.66 -8.71 -23.72
CA ARG A 247 16.49 -8.13 -24.77
C ARG A 247 17.26 -6.93 -24.22
N ALA A 248 18.56 -6.90 -24.46
CA ALA A 248 19.36 -5.70 -24.27
C ALA A 248 19.20 -4.76 -25.47
N TYR A 249 18.74 -3.53 -25.22
CA TYR A 249 18.54 -2.53 -26.29
C TYR A 249 19.79 -1.68 -26.53
N GLY A 250 20.85 -1.85 -25.73
CA GLY A 250 22.08 -1.07 -25.84
C GLY A 250 21.90 0.40 -25.43
N ARG A 251 22.75 1.25 -26.01
CA ARG A 251 22.69 2.70 -25.75
C ARG A 251 21.63 3.36 -26.64
N ILE A 252 20.69 4.04 -26.03
CA ILE A 252 19.63 4.81 -26.72
C ILE A 252 19.94 6.29 -26.52
N SER A 253 19.91 7.06 -27.61
CA SER A 253 20.05 8.51 -27.57
C SER A 253 18.69 9.18 -27.62
N CYS A 254 18.44 10.13 -26.71
CA CYS A 254 17.25 10.95 -26.77
C CYS A 254 17.32 11.89 -27.97
N THR A 255 16.27 11.89 -28.81
CA THR A 255 16.17 12.74 -30.00
C THR A 255 15.47 14.07 -29.75
N GLY A 256 14.80 14.22 -28.60
CA GLY A 256 14.11 15.44 -28.19
C GLY A 256 13.99 15.54 -26.68
N LYS A 257 13.91 16.76 -26.17
CA LYS A 257 13.62 17.08 -24.78
C LYS A 257 12.79 18.36 -24.71
N THR A 258 12.01 18.50 -23.63
CA THR A 258 11.33 19.74 -23.28
C THR A 258 11.41 19.93 -21.77
N ASP A 259 11.29 21.17 -21.31
CA ASP A 259 11.12 21.46 -19.88
C ASP A 259 9.63 21.61 -19.54
N LEU A 260 9.30 21.34 -18.27
CA LEU A 260 7.94 21.38 -17.79
C LEU A 260 7.29 22.76 -17.96
N PHE A 261 8.01 23.83 -17.63
CA PHE A 261 7.45 25.18 -17.63
C PHE A 261 7.10 25.67 -19.03
N SER A 262 7.85 25.25 -20.05
CA SER A 262 7.60 25.63 -21.46
C SER A 262 6.36 24.96 -22.06
N VAL A 263 5.84 23.92 -21.43
CA VAL A 263 4.69 23.15 -21.95
C VAL A 263 3.46 23.21 -21.06
N LEU A 264 3.50 23.93 -19.94
CA LEU A 264 2.39 23.99 -18.97
C LEU A 264 1.02 24.28 -19.61
N ASP A 265 0.95 25.24 -20.50
CA ASP A 265 -0.31 25.61 -21.18
C ASP A 265 -0.87 24.53 -22.12
N LYS A 266 -0.05 23.50 -22.41
CA LYS A 266 -0.45 22.36 -23.25
C LYS A 266 -0.89 21.15 -22.44
N ILE A 267 -0.40 21.03 -21.19
CA ILE A 267 -0.60 19.85 -20.36
C ILE A 267 -1.49 20.10 -19.14
N SER A 268 -1.83 21.37 -18.84
CA SER A 268 -2.65 21.73 -17.71
C SER A 268 -3.59 22.90 -17.98
N VAL A 269 -4.69 22.96 -17.23
CA VAL A 269 -5.61 24.09 -17.24
C VAL A 269 -5.51 24.79 -15.89
N PRO A 270 -5.10 26.07 -15.83
CA PRO A 270 -4.90 26.76 -14.57
C PRO A 270 -6.25 27.05 -13.87
N VAL A 271 -6.32 26.75 -12.58
CA VAL A 271 -7.41 27.14 -11.70
C VAL A 271 -6.98 28.38 -10.90
N LYS A 272 -7.80 29.43 -10.88
CA LYS A 272 -7.54 30.66 -10.11
C LYS A 272 -8.29 30.58 -8.78
N SER A 273 -7.56 30.82 -7.68
CA SER A 273 -8.13 30.91 -6.34
C SER A 273 -7.42 32.00 -5.55
N SER A 274 -8.07 32.52 -4.52
CA SER A 274 -7.48 33.47 -3.56
C SER A 274 -6.60 32.79 -2.51
N TYR A 275 -6.65 31.48 -2.40
CA TYR A 275 -5.84 30.63 -1.52
C TYR A 275 -5.46 29.33 -2.24
N PRO A 276 -4.39 28.65 -1.82
CA PRO A 276 -4.00 27.36 -2.39
C PRO A 276 -5.11 26.31 -2.20
N LEU A 277 -5.51 25.67 -3.29
CA LEU A 277 -6.43 24.52 -3.28
C LEU A 277 -5.61 23.24 -3.20
N THR A 278 -6.12 22.20 -2.56
CA THR A 278 -5.48 20.89 -2.59
C THR A 278 -5.77 20.19 -3.92
N MET A 279 -5.06 19.08 -4.17
CA MET A 279 -5.30 18.26 -5.37
C MET A 279 -6.72 17.73 -5.38
N GLU A 280 -7.24 17.28 -4.24
CA GLU A 280 -8.60 16.76 -4.08
C GLU A 280 -9.66 17.85 -4.37
N ASP A 281 -9.42 19.11 -3.95
CA ASP A 281 -10.35 20.23 -4.23
C ASP A 281 -10.55 20.46 -5.74
N ILE A 282 -9.49 20.24 -6.54
CA ILE A 282 -9.53 20.41 -8.01
C ILE A 282 -9.82 19.12 -8.76
N GLY A 283 -10.06 18.01 -8.05
CA GLY A 283 -10.41 16.73 -8.65
C GLY A 283 -9.23 15.97 -9.25
N GLN A 284 -8.03 16.24 -8.81
CA GLN A 284 -6.83 15.52 -9.17
C GLN A 284 -6.44 14.61 -8.00
N ASP A 285 -6.39 13.30 -8.22
CA ASP A 285 -6.15 12.35 -7.14
C ASP A 285 -4.67 11.97 -7.01
N TYR A 286 -3.84 12.19 -8.04
CA TYR A 286 -2.41 11.82 -8.05
C TYR A 286 -1.60 12.71 -9.03
N GLY A 287 -0.28 12.61 -8.96
CA GLY A 287 0.65 13.31 -9.85
C GLY A 287 1.25 14.57 -9.24
N TYR A 288 1.28 15.66 -10.00
CA TYR A 288 1.88 16.92 -9.58
C TYR A 288 0.87 18.06 -9.58
N ILE A 289 0.99 18.95 -8.62
CA ILE A 289 0.29 20.24 -8.61
C ILE A 289 1.33 21.36 -8.61
N LEU A 290 1.14 22.39 -9.45
CA LEU A 290 1.97 23.57 -9.47
C LEU A 290 1.21 24.78 -8.93
N TYR A 291 1.67 25.31 -7.81
CA TYR A 291 1.18 26.58 -7.28
C TYR A 291 2.00 27.74 -7.83
N ARG A 292 1.33 28.72 -8.42
CA ARG A 292 1.99 29.92 -8.95
C ARG A 292 1.37 31.17 -8.36
N MET A 293 2.18 32.00 -7.71
CA MET A 293 1.76 33.28 -7.18
C MET A 293 2.64 34.42 -7.72
N LYS A 294 2.10 35.62 -7.77
CA LYS A 294 2.86 36.86 -8.04
C LYS A 294 3.03 37.60 -6.72
N ILE A 295 4.26 37.83 -6.35
CA ILE A 295 4.65 38.67 -5.21
C ILE A 295 4.98 40.07 -5.75
N ARG A 296 4.27 41.08 -5.26
CA ARG A 296 4.44 42.47 -5.79
C ARG A 296 5.67 43.15 -5.21
N ASP A 297 5.91 43.04 -3.94
CA ASP A 297 7.00 43.73 -3.22
C ASP A 297 7.88 42.67 -2.53
N ILE A 298 8.65 41.93 -3.33
CA ILE A 298 9.44 40.79 -2.82
C ILE A 298 10.49 41.24 -1.79
N GLU A 299 10.96 42.49 -1.86
CA GLU A 299 11.90 43.05 -0.90
C GLU A 299 11.36 43.16 0.52
N THR A 300 10.04 43.18 0.66
CA THR A 300 9.35 43.18 1.96
C THR A 300 9.03 41.78 2.49
N VAL A 301 9.22 40.75 1.67
CA VAL A 301 8.93 39.34 2.05
C VAL A 301 10.18 38.76 2.66
N SER A 302 10.14 38.51 3.99
CA SER A 302 11.23 37.88 4.73
C SER A 302 11.15 36.36 4.77
N GLU A 303 9.97 35.81 4.57
CA GLU A 303 9.72 34.38 4.71
C GLU A 303 8.50 33.94 3.88
N ILE A 304 8.58 32.78 3.24
CA ILE A 304 7.44 32.06 2.69
C ILE A 304 7.31 30.75 3.46
N ARG A 305 6.14 30.51 4.06
CA ARG A 305 5.84 29.30 4.81
C ARG A 305 4.87 28.43 4.02
N LEU A 306 5.19 27.15 3.89
CA LEU A 306 4.32 26.13 3.30
C LEU A 306 3.71 25.31 4.43
N GLU A 307 2.40 25.47 4.64
CA GLU A 307 1.65 24.71 5.65
C GLU A 307 0.93 23.55 4.99
N GLY A 308 0.92 22.39 5.67
CA GLY A 308 0.22 21.20 5.20
C GLY A 308 0.85 20.52 3.98
N ALA A 309 2.10 20.83 3.65
CA ALA A 309 2.82 20.08 2.63
C ALA A 309 3.01 18.62 3.09
N ALA A 310 2.45 17.66 2.34
CA ALA A 310 2.46 16.25 2.71
C ALA A 310 3.54 15.44 1.99
N ASP A 311 4.06 15.95 0.86
CA ASP A 311 5.00 15.26 0.00
C ASP A 311 6.25 16.08 -0.31
N ARG A 312 6.91 15.75 -1.41
CA ARG A 312 8.08 16.50 -1.87
C ARG A 312 7.67 17.80 -2.55
N VAL A 313 8.17 18.91 -2.06
CA VAL A 313 7.94 20.27 -2.62
C VAL A 313 9.22 20.78 -3.24
N GLN A 314 9.13 21.28 -4.47
CA GLN A 314 10.21 22.01 -5.15
C GLN A 314 9.77 23.46 -5.33
N CYS A 315 10.63 24.40 -4.93
CA CYS A 315 10.37 25.83 -5.02
C CYS A 315 11.22 26.45 -6.13
N TYR A 316 10.58 27.34 -6.91
CA TYR A 316 11.20 28.06 -8.00
C TYR A 316 10.90 29.55 -7.86
N HIS A 317 11.90 30.39 -8.16
CA HIS A 317 11.76 31.85 -8.25
C HIS A 317 12.04 32.28 -9.69
N ASN A 318 11.04 32.86 -10.35
CA ASN A 318 11.14 33.27 -11.77
C ASN A 318 11.62 32.13 -12.72
N GLY A 319 11.24 30.89 -12.42
CA GLY A 319 11.63 29.72 -13.22
C GLY A 319 12.94 29.05 -12.79
N GLU A 320 13.70 29.67 -11.90
CA GLU A 320 14.94 29.10 -11.37
C GLU A 320 14.65 28.29 -10.09
N PHE A 321 15.26 27.12 -10.01
CA PHE A 321 15.13 26.25 -8.83
C PHE A 321 15.83 26.88 -7.62
N VAL A 322 15.15 26.89 -6.47
CA VAL A 322 15.66 27.49 -5.23
C VAL A 322 15.84 26.45 -4.13
N TYR A 323 14.82 25.61 -3.89
CA TYR A 323 14.80 24.76 -2.71
C TYR A 323 13.94 23.51 -2.89
N THR A 324 14.30 22.41 -2.20
CA THR A 324 13.47 21.21 -2.04
C THR A 324 13.16 20.96 -0.57
N ALA A 325 11.89 20.69 -0.27
CA ALA A 325 11.41 20.26 1.03
C ALA A 325 10.73 18.90 0.96
N PHE A 326 10.68 18.23 2.09
CA PHE A 326 9.97 16.95 2.28
C PHE A 326 9.01 17.04 3.46
N ALA A 327 7.93 16.28 3.41
CA ALA A 327 6.83 16.27 4.38
C ALA A 327 7.21 16.07 5.86
N ALA A 328 8.39 15.54 6.15
CA ALA A 328 8.86 15.34 7.53
C ALA A 328 9.11 16.66 8.29
N VAL A 329 9.04 17.81 7.61
CA VAL A 329 9.20 19.13 8.21
C VAL A 329 7.85 19.83 8.16
N SER A 330 7.21 19.96 9.31
CA SER A 330 5.91 20.64 9.46
C SER A 330 5.90 22.10 8.96
N TYR A 331 7.08 22.67 8.74
CA TYR A 331 7.27 24.03 8.27
C TYR A 331 8.48 24.08 7.34
N THR A 332 8.27 24.57 6.11
CA THR A 332 9.36 24.92 5.21
C THR A 332 9.46 26.43 5.15
N HIS A 333 10.60 26.96 5.56
CA HIS A 333 10.90 28.38 5.52
C HIS A 333 11.75 28.68 4.29
N LEU A 334 11.23 29.51 3.37
CA LEU A 334 11.99 30.11 2.29
C LEU A 334 12.28 31.56 2.69
N ARG A 335 13.55 31.88 2.87
CA ARG A 335 13.94 33.26 3.09
C ARG A 335 14.26 33.91 1.76
N ALA A 336 13.63 35.04 1.45
CA ALA A 336 13.85 35.75 0.18
C ALA A 336 15.29 36.22 -0.02
N HIS A 337 16.07 36.29 1.05
CA HIS A 337 17.48 36.81 1.02
C HIS A 337 18.54 35.71 0.83
N GLU A 338 18.25 34.43 0.86
CA GLU A 338 19.26 33.38 0.66
C GLU A 338 19.65 33.17 -0.81
N THR A 339 18.95 33.80 -1.74
CA THR A 339 19.20 33.71 -3.19
C THR A 339 20.08 34.83 -3.77
N LEU A 340 20.52 35.79 -2.95
CA LEU A 340 21.28 36.95 -3.46
C LEU A 340 22.77 36.95 -3.06
N MET A 341 23.29 35.89 -2.44
CA MET A 341 24.69 35.86 -1.99
C MET A 341 25.43 34.56 -2.32
N ASN A 342 25.28 34.05 -3.54
CA ASN A 342 26.28 33.12 -4.08
C ASN A 342 26.37 33.25 -5.59
#